data_2a5fdb695c38f73276351e76314e4263
#
_entry.id   2a5fdb695c38f73276351e76314e4263
#
_cell.length_a   1.000
_cell.length_b   1.000
_cell.length_c   1.000
_cell.angle_alpha   90.00
_cell.angle_beta   90.00
_cell.angle_gamma   90.00
#
_symmetry.space_group_name_H-M   'P 1'
#
loop_
_entity.id
_entity.type
_entity.pdbx_description
1 polymer ?
#
loop_
_entity_poly.entity_id
_entity_poly.type
_entity_poly.pdbx_seq_one_letter_code
_entity_poly.pdbx_strand_id
1 'polypeptide(L)'
;MSRAFTKESDAPEALPERTLSEHRNYVTASGLAQLRARATTVRNELQAAQTRADAAVALVLARDLRWLDTRIAAAIVVNPAAQPPERVAFGAVVTVEDAAGATQRWQIVGEDEADASAGKVSWVSPLARALLDAQVGDEVTWRRPAGAQTLTVTHIEYPR
;
A
#
# COMPACT_ATOMS: atom_id res chain seq x y z
N MET A 1 -38.16 46.30 -8.21
CA MET A 1 -37.01 45.50 -8.64
C MET A 1 -36.67 44.54 -7.50
N SER A 2 -37.11 43.31 -7.64
CA SER A 2 -36.82 42.25 -6.65
C SER A 2 -35.43 41.67 -6.93
N ARG A 3 -34.49 41.90 -6.02
CA ARG A 3 -33.25 41.15 -5.98
C ARG A 3 -33.59 39.76 -5.39
N ALA A 4 -33.60 38.73 -6.22
CA ALA A 4 -33.61 37.38 -5.76
C ALA A 4 -32.30 37.13 -5.01
N PHE A 5 -32.38 36.97 -3.71
CA PHE A 5 -31.31 36.44 -2.88
C PHE A 5 -31.22 34.97 -3.20
N THR A 6 -30.27 34.60 -4.02
CA THR A 6 -29.89 33.18 -4.19
C THR A 6 -29.28 32.77 -2.88
N LYS A 7 -29.98 31.93 -2.12
CA LYS A 7 -29.48 31.29 -0.92
C LYS A 7 -28.35 30.37 -1.39
N GLU A 8 -27.10 30.82 -1.26
CA GLU A 8 -25.97 29.91 -1.35
C GLU A 8 -26.23 28.78 -0.35
N SER A 9 -26.32 27.56 -0.85
CA SER A 9 -26.48 26.42 0.01
C SER A 9 -25.18 26.22 0.77
N ASP A 10 -25.20 26.41 2.07
CA ASP A 10 -24.12 26.06 3.01
C ASP A 10 -23.87 24.53 3.10
N ALA A 11 -24.23 23.80 2.08
CA ALA A 11 -23.88 22.39 1.99
C ALA A 11 -22.38 22.28 1.72
N PRO A 12 -21.61 21.57 2.56
CA PRO A 12 -20.20 21.39 2.34
C PRO A 12 -19.99 20.76 0.97
N GLU A 13 -19.10 21.37 0.18
CA GLU A 13 -18.76 20.93 -1.16
C GLU A 13 -18.29 19.46 -1.12
N ALA A 14 -18.85 18.64 -2.00
CA ALA A 14 -18.50 17.22 -2.05
C ALA A 14 -17.01 17.06 -2.34
N LEU A 15 -16.29 16.36 -1.47
CA LEU A 15 -14.88 16.06 -1.66
C LEU A 15 -14.70 15.06 -2.83
N PRO A 16 -13.68 15.26 -3.68
CA PRO A 16 -13.36 14.28 -4.70
C PRO A 16 -12.99 12.95 -4.05
N GLU A 17 -13.38 11.85 -4.68
CA GLU A 17 -13.02 10.50 -4.23
C GLU A 17 -11.50 10.30 -4.29
N ARG A 18 -10.97 9.47 -3.39
CA ARG A 18 -9.55 9.11 -3.42
C ARG A 18 -9.28 8.22 -4.63
N THR A 19 -8.16 8.47 -5.30
CA THR A 19 -7.71 7.67 -6.44
C THR A 19 -7.46 6.23 -6.03
N LEU A 20 -7.99 5.30 -6.80
CA LEU A 20 -7.69 3.87 -6.68
C LEU A 20 -6.54 3.50 -7.61
N SER A 21 -5.70 2.57 -7.17
CA SER A 21 -4.66 1.99 -8.01
C SER A 21 -5.27 1.19 -9.16
N GLU A 22 -4.65 1.25 -10.34
CA GLU A 22 -5.02 0.44 -11.50
C GLU A 22 -4.47 -1.01 -11.40
N HIS A 23 -3.55 -1.26 -10.48
CA HIS A 23 -2.98 -2.57 -10.26
C HIS A 23 -3.92 -3.47 -9.44
N ARG A 24 -3.78 -4.79 -9.63
CA ARG A 24 -4.45 -5.77 -8.78
C ARG A 24 -4.05 -5.54 -7.32
N ASN A 25 -5.00 -5.70 -6.41
CA ASN A 25 -4.75 -5.48 -5.00
C ASN A 25 -4.23 -6.75 -4.32
N TYR A 26 -3.02 -7.18 -4.69
CA TYR A 26 -2.33 -8.25 -3.96
C TYR A 26 -1.98 -7.77 -2.56
N VAL A 27 -2.29 -8.58 -1.58
CA VAL A 27 -2.03 -8.31 -0.16
C VAL A 27 -1.42 -9.52 0.52
N THR A 28 -0.62 -9.27 1.56
CA THR A 28 -0.30 -10.28 2.56
C THR A 28 -1.47 -10.42 3.53
N ALA A 29 -1.53 -11.52 4.27
CA ALA A 29 -2.53 -11.66 5.34
C ALA A 29 -2.44 -10.53 6.36
N SER A 30 -1.22 -10.10 6.71
CA SER A 30 -0.96 -8.97 7.60
C SER A 30 -1.47 -7.65 7.00
N GLY A 31 -1.20 -7.40 5.72
CA GLY A 31 -1.66 -6.19 5.02
C GLY A 31 -3.18 -6.09 4.98
N LEU A 32 -3.89 -7.19 4.73
CA LEU A 32 -5.35 -7.22 4.79
C LEU A 32 -5.87 -6.96 6.20
N ALA A 33 -5.23 -7.54 7.23
CA ALA A 33 -5.59 -7.29 8.62
C ALA A 33 -5.43 -5.82 8.99
N GLN A 34 -4.36 -5.16 8.53
CA GLN A 34 -4.13 -3.72 8.73
C GLN A 34 -5.20 -2.87 8.04
N LEU A 35 -5.58 -3.18 6.80
CA LEU A 35 -6.66 -2.47 6.10
C LEU A 35 -7.99 -2.58 6.86
N ARG A 36 -8.33 -3.77 7.33
CA ARG A 36 -9.55 -4.01 8.12
C ARG A 36 -9.54 -3.26 9.45
N ALA A 37 -8.43 -3.28 10.16
CA ALA A 37 -8.27 -2.54 11.42
C ALA A 37 -8.42 -1.03 11.21
N ARG A 38 -7.82 -0.50 10.15
CA ARG A 38 -7.96 0.91 9.78
C ARG A 38 -9.39 1.28 9.41
N ALA A 39 -10.09 0.43 8.66
CA ALA A 39 -11.50 0.65 8.32
C ALA A 39 -12.38 0.69 9.58
N THR A 40 -12.12 -0.19 10.55
CA THR A 40 -12.82 -0.19 11.84
C THR A 40 -12.60 1.13 12.60
N THR A 41 -11.36 1.59 12.69
CA THR A 41 -11.01 2.86 13.33
C THR A 41 -11.73 4.03 12.65
N VAL A 42 -11.64 4.14 11.33
CA VAL A 42 -12.29 5.23 10.56
C VAL A 42 -13.82 5.18 10.71
N ARG A 43 -14.42 4.00 10.74
CA ARG A 43 -15.87 3.84 10.95
C ARG A 43 -16.29 4.35 12.32
N ASN A 44 -15.52 4.07 13.35
CA ASN A 44 -15.79 4.55 14.71
C ASN A 44 -15.63 6.07 14.81
N GLU A 45 -14.59 6.62 14.19
CA GLU A 45 -14.37 8.07 14.13
C GLU A 45 -15.46 8.79 13.34
N LEU A 46 -15.93 8.20 12.24
CA LEU A 46 -17.05 8.72 11.46
C LEU A 46 -18.33 8.79 12.30
N GLN A 47 -18.65 7.73 13.02
CA GLN A 47 -19.79 7.71 13.91
C GLN A 47 -19.70 8.79 15.00
N ALA A 48 -18.53 8.97 15.59
CA ALA A 48 -18.28 10.02 16.58
C ALA A 48 -18.45 11.44 15.97
N ALA A 49 -17.92 11.68 14.77
CA ALA A 49 -18.08 12.94 14.06
C ALA A 49 -19.55 13.23 13.73
N GLN A 50 -20.31 12.22 13.31
CA GLN A 50 -21.76 12.36 13.06
C GLN A 50 -22.52 12.67 14.34
N THR A 51 -22.20 12.04 15.45
CA THR A 51 -22.84 12.26 16.75
C THR A 51 -22.64 13.69 17.25
N ARG A 52 -21.45 14.27 17.05
CA ARG A 52 -21.18 15.68 17.42
C ARG A 52 -21.52 16.68 16.33
N ALA A 53 -22.16 16.24 15.24
CA ALA A 53 -22.58 17.07 14.10
C ALA A 53 -21.40 17.82 13.42
N ASP A 54 -20.22 17.23 13.39
CA ASP A 54 -19.06 17.75 12.67
C ASP A 54 -19.09 17.28 11.20
N ALA A 55 -19.84 18.02 10.38
CA ALA A 55 -20.11 17.64 9.00
C ALA A 55 -18.82 17.61 8.13
N ALA A 56 -17.88 18.52 8.35
CA ALA A 56 -16.65 18.59 7.58
C ALA A 56 -15.76 17.38 7.83
N VAL A 57 -15.56 16.99 9.08
CA VAL A 57 -14.79 15.81 9.45
C VAL A 57 -15.51 14.54 8.98
N ALA A 58 -16.85 14.47 9.12
CA ALA A 58 -17.64 13.32 8.66
C ALA A 58 -17.50 13.07 7.15
N LEU A 59 -17.43 14.12 6.32
CA LEU A 59 -17.23 13.97 4.87
C LEU A 59 -15.87 13.36 4.52
N VAL A 60 -14.81 13.81 5.17
CA VAL A 60 -13.45 13.26 4.96
C VAL A 60 -13.41 11.78 5.36
N LEU A 61 -13.93 11.45 6.55
CA LEU A 61 -13.92 10.08 7.06
C LEU A 61 -14.79 9.15 6.21
N ALA A 62 -15.96 9.62 5.74
CA ALA A 62 -16.83 8.83 4.87
C ALA A 62 -16.15 8.52 3.52
N ARG A 63 -15.44 9.49 2.93
CA ARG A 63 -14.64 9.30 1.71
C ARG A 63 -13.53 8.28 1.95
N ASP A 64 -12.79 8.41 3.04
CA ASP A 64 -11.68 7.51 3.38
C ASP A 64 -12.18 6.09 3.67
N LEU A 65 -13.35 5.94 4.31
CA LEU A 65 -13.98 4.65 4.54
C LEU A 65 -14.39 3.97 3.23
N ARG A 66 -14.97 4.70 2.28
CA ARG A 66 -15.31 4.15 0.95
C ARG A 66 -14.07 3.63 0.22
N TRP A 67 -12.97 4.37 0.28
CA TRP A 67 -11.69 3.94 -0.30
C TRP A 67 -11.19 2.66 0.37
N LEU A 68 -11.17 2.60 1.70
CA LEU A 68 -10.75 1.41 2.45
C LEU A 68 -11.63 0.19 2.13
N ASP A 69 -12.95 0.36 2.13
CA ASP A 69 -13.88 -0.73 1.82
C ASP A 69 -13.67 -1.26 0.39
N THR A 70 -13.39 -0.38 -0.57
CA THR A 70 -13.06 -0.79 -1.95
C THR A 70 -11.75 -1.56 -2.00
N ARG A 71 -10.71 -1.10 -1.30
CA ARG A 71 -9.43 -1.81 -1.23
C ARG A 71 -9.58 -3.19 -0.58
N ILE A 72 -10.35 -3.30 0.48
CA ILE A 72 -10.62 -4.57 1.18
C ILE A 72 -11.40 -5.52 0.27
N ALA A 73 -12.44 -5.04 -0.40
CA ALA A 73 -13.25 -5.86 -1.30
C ALA A 73 -12.46 -6.40 -2.50
N ALA A 74 -11.49 -5.64 -2.99
CA ALA A 74 -10.63 -6.03 -4.11
C ALA A 74 -9.39 -6.82 -3.70
N ALA A 75 -9.16 -7.05 -2.39
CA ALA A 75 -7.95 -7.68 -1.90
C ALA A 75 -7.84 -9.15 -2.34
N ILE A 76 -6.66 -9.49 -2.86
CA ILE A 76 -6.28 -10.86 -3.25
C ILE A 76 -5.15 -11.28 -2.31
N VAL A 77 -5.46 -12.13 -1.35
CA VAL A 77 -4.46 -12.65 -0.39
C VAL A 77 -3.56 -13.65 -1.07
N VAL A 78 -2.26 -13.38 -1.05
CA VAL A 78 -1.25 -14.30 -1.59
C VAL A 78 -0.74 -15.20 -0.47
N ASN A 79 -0.82 -16.52 -0.69
CA ASN A 79 -0.31 -17.51 0.24
C ASN A 79 1.21 -17.69 0.05
N PRO A 80 2.05 -17.40 1.06
CA PRO A 80 3.50 -17.57 0.95
C PRO A 80 3.92 -19.03 0.65
N ALA A 81 3.18 -20.00 1.16
CA ALA A 81 3.48 -21.41 0.93
C ALA A 81 3.27 -21.88 -0.53
N ALA A 82 2.54 -21.10 -1.32
CA ALA A 82 2.32 -21.36 -2.74
C ALA A 82 3.38 -20.71 -3.65
N GLN A 83 4.29 -19.93 -3.09
CA GLN A 83 5.33 -19.22 -3.85
C GLN A 83 6.53 -20.13 -4.12
N PRO A 84 7.23 -19.95 -5.25
CA PRO A 84 8.43 -20.72 -5.56
C PRO A 84 9.55 -20.36 -4.58
N PRO A 85 10.08 -21.31 -3.78
CA PRO A 85 11.03 -20.98 -2.71
C PRO A 85 12.37 -20.51 -3.21
N GLU A 86 12.74 -20.86 -4.45
CA GLU A 86 14.02 -20.48 -5.06
C GLU A 86 13.98 -19.16 -5.84
N ARG A 87 12.83 -18.55 -5.99
CA ARG A 87 12.65 -17.29 -6.74
C ARG A 87 11.99 -16.23 -5.89
N VAL A 88 12.31 -14.97 -6.20
CA VAL A 88 11.63 -13.83 -5.60
C VAL A 88 10.25 -13.66 -6.22
N ALA A 89 9.23 -13.71 -5.39
CA ALA A 89 7.84 -13.44 -5.76
C ALA A 89 7.17 -12.57 -4.67
N PHE A 90 5.91 -12.21 -4.87
CA PHE A 90 5.15 -11.44 -3.89
C PHE A 90 5.19 -12.09 -2.49
N GLY A 91 5.46 -11.30 -1.47
CA GLY A 91 5.57 -11.76 -0.08
C GLY A 91 6.98 -12.19 0.33
N ALA A 92 7.91 -12.36 -0.61
CA ALA A 92 9.29 -12.73 -0.30
C ALA A 92 10.00 -11.67 0.54
N VAL A 93 10.80 -12.13 1.49
CA VAL A 93 11.82 -11.33 2.15
C VAL A 93 13.14 -11.61 1.48
N VAL A 94 13.73 -10.59 0.86
CA VAL A 94 14.94 -10.69 0.05
C VAL A 94 16.07 -9.96 0.74
N THR A 95 17.18 -10.64 0.96
CA THR A 95 18.42 -9.99 1.38
C THR A 95 19.26 -9.70 0.16
N VAL A 96 19.70 -8.46 0.02
CA VAL A 96 20.53 -7.99 -1.08
C VAL A 96 21.81 -7.35 -0.57
N GLU A 97 22.86 -7.41 -1.37
CA GLU A 97 24.16 -6.81 -1.10
C GLU A 97 24.51 -5.84 -2.23
N ASP A 98 24.95 -4.63 -1.88
CA ASP A 98 25.42 -3.66 -2.86
C ASP A 98 26.91 -3.86 -3.21
N ALA A 99 27.43 -3.05 -4.15
CA ALA A 99 28.81 -3.14 -4.59
C ALA A 99 29.84 -2.84 -3.48
N ALA A 100 29.45 -2.16 -2.41
CA ALA A 100 30.28 -1.86 -1.25
C ALA A 100 30.23 -2.95 -0.17
N GLY A 101 29.43 -4.02 -0.38
CA GLY A 101 29.22 -5.10 0.58
C GLY A 101 28.20 -4.80 1.67
N ALA A 102 27.49 -3.67 1.59
CA ALA A 102 26.41 -3.36 2.52
C ALA A 102 25.16 -4.18 2.19
N THR A 103 24.54 -4.75 3.22
CA THR A 103 23.35 -5.60 3.08
C THR A 103 22.09 -4.85 3.47
N GLN A 104 21.00 -5.13 2.75
CA GLN A 104 19.66 -4.66 3.05
C GLN A 104 18.67 -5.82 2.95
N ARG A 105 17.62 -5.75 3.72
CA ARG A 105 16.56 -6.76 3.75
C ARG A 105 15.23 -6.11 3.44
N TRP A 106 14.54 -6.60 2.40
CA TRP A 106 13.31 -6.04 1.90
C TRP A 106 12.23 -7.12 1.78
N GLN A 107 11.03 -6.81 2.26
CA GLN A 107 9.85 -7.63 2.00
C GLN A 107 9.01 -7.01 0.88
N ILE A 108 8.60 -7.82 -0.09
CA ILE A 108 7.71 -7.40 -1.18
C ILE A 108 6.27 -7.60 -0.73
N VAL A 109 5.54 -6.50 -0.61
CA VAL A 109 4.18 -6.44 -0.06
C VAL A 109 3.21 -5.72 -0.99
N GLY A 110 1.95 -5.62 -0.60
CA GLY A 110 0.95 -4.81 -1.31
C GLY A 110 1.21 -3.31 -1.20
N GLU A 111 0.58 -2.54 -2.07
CA GLU A 111 0.77 -1.08 -2.13
C GLU A 111 0.43 -0.39 -0.81
N ASP A 112 -0.63 -0.84 -0.13
CA ASP A 112 -1.12 -0.21 1.11
C ASP A 112 -0.32 -0.61 2.37
N GLU A 113 0.49 -1.67 2.27
CA GLU A 113 1.35 -2.16 3.36
C GLU A 113 2.78 -1.62 3.25
N ALA A 114 3.15 -1.03 2.13
CA ALA A 114 4.50 -0.55 1.88
C ALA A 114 4.94 0.49 2.91
N ASP A 115 6.11 0.27 3.50
CA ASP A 115 6.76 1.15 4.46
C ASP A 115 8.28 0.93 4.38
N ALA A 116 8.97 1.83 3.70
CA ALA A 116 10.41 1.73 3.50
C ALA A 116 11.18 1.72 4.82
N SER A 117 10.71 2.43 5.85
CA SER A 117 11.32 2.47 7.18
C SER A 117 11.24 1.13 7.91
N ALA A 118 10.25 0.29 7.57
CA ALA A 118 10.08 -1.07 8.07
C ALA A 118 10.64 -2.14 7.12
N GLY A 119 11.35 -1.76 6.07
CA GLY A 119 11.89 -2.69 5.08
C GLY A 119 10.82 -3.33 4.19
N LYS A 120 9.70 -2.66 3.97
CA LYS A 120 8.60 -3.15 3.14
C LYS A 120 8.44 -2.31 1.89
N VAL A 121 8.48 -2.94 0.73
CA VAL A 121 8.32 -2.27 -0.56
C VAL A 121 7.13 -2.81 -1.31
N SER A 122 6.43 -1.92 -2.00
CA SER A 122 5.32 -2.32 -2.86
C SER A 122 5.83 -3.19 -4.02
N TRP A 123 5.07 -4.22 -4.37
CA TRP A 123 5.38 -5.10 -5.49
C TRP A 123 5.43 -4.37 -6.84
N VAL A 124 4.82 -3.20 -6.96
CA VAL A 124 4.86 -2.34 -8.16
C VAL A 124 6.00 -1.32 -8.13
N SER A 125 6.77 -1.24 -7.03
CA SER A 125 7.89 -0.32 -6.90
C SER A 125 9.07 -0.69 -7.83
N PRO A 126 9.92 0.28 -8.20
CA PRO A 126 11.10 -0.02 -9.01
C PRO A 126 12.03 -1.06 -8.39
N LEU A 127 12.22 -1.05 -7.07
CA LEU A 127 13.04 -2.05 -6.38
C LEU A 127 12.43 -3.44 -6.47
N ALA A 128 11.14 -3.59 -6.17
CA ALA A 128 10.46 -4.87 -6.27
C ALA A 128 10.47 -5.42 -7.70
N ARG A 129 10.24 -4.57 -8.69
CA ARG A 129 10.31 -4.96 -10.12
C ARG A 129 11.68 -5.44 -10.53
N ALA A 130 12.76 -4.86 -9.98
CA ALA A 130 14.11 -5.33 -10.22
C ALA A 130 14.38 -6.71 -9.59
N LEU A 131 13.76 -7.00 -8.43
CA LEU A 131 13.98 -8.23 -7.66
C LEU A 131 13.09 -9.40 -8.09
N LEU A 132 11.89 -9.16 -8.60
CA LEU A 132 10.93 -10.22 -8.98
C LEU A 132 11.56 -11.20 -9.99
N ASP A 133 11.32 -12.49 -9.78
CA ASP A 133 11.88 -13.62 -10.52
C ASP A 133 13.39 -13.89 -10.33
N ALA A 134 14.11 -13.06 -9.58
CA ALA A 134 15.51 -13.30 -9.28
C ALA A 134 15.71 -14.53 -8.39
N GLN A 135 16.87 -15.15 -8.52
CA GLN A 135 17.36 -16.26 -7.69
C GLN A 135 18.54 -15.79 -6.85
N VAL A 136 18.89 -16.56 -5.82
CA VAL A 136 20.12 -16.31 -5.05
C VAL A 136 21.33 -16.36 -5.97
N GLY A 137 22.18 -15.35 -5.89
CA GLY A 137 23.36 -15.15 -6.74
C GLY A 137 23.12 -14.23 -7.93
N ASP A 138 21.87 -13.91 -8.26
CA ASP A 138 21.57 -13.01 -9.37
C ASP A 138 21.93 -11.57 -9.02
N GLU A 139 22.45 -10.86 -10.00
CA GLU A 139 22.62 -9.41 -9.96
C GLU A 139 21.42 -8.74 -10.62
N VAL A 140 20.85 -7.75 -9.93
CA VAL A 140 19.74 -6.94 -10.42
C VAL A 140 20.10 -5.47 -10.42
N THR A 141 19.48 -4.69 -11.28
CA THR A 141 19.68 -3.25 -11.36
C THR A 141 18.46 -2.54 -10.79
N TRP A 142 18.64 -1.88 -9.66
CA TRP A 142 17.63 -1.01 -9.07
C TRP A 142 17.76 0.40 -9.64
N ARG A 143 16.76 0.81 -10.41
CA ARG A 143 16.68 2.15 -10.99
C ARG A 143 16.07 3.12 -9.99
N ARG A 144 16.86 4.08 -9.51
CA ARG A 144 16.47 5.13 -8.57
C ARG A 144 16.64 6.51 -9.21
N PRO A 145 15.93 7.57 -8.74
CA PRO A 145 16.22 8.94 -9.16
C PRO A 145 17.67 9.37 -8.89
N ALA A 146 18.28 8.88 -7.81
CA ALA A 146 19.67 9.14 -7.44
C ALA A 146 20.69 8.38 -8.31
N GLY A 147 20.27 7.55 -9.26
CA GLY A 147 21.09 6.71 -10.12
C GLY A 147 20.86 5.21 -9.92
N ALA A 148 21.22 4.43 -10.93
CA ALA A 148 21.09 2.97 -10.89
C ALA A 148 22.06 2.37 -9.87
N GLN A 149 21.59 1.37 -9.12
CA GLN A 149 22.39 0.61 -8.18
C GLN A 149 22.30 -0.88 -8.51
N THR A 150 23.45 -1.55 -8.60
CA THR A 150 23.53 -3.00 -8.75
C THR A 150 23.42 -3.66 -7.38
N LEU A 151 22.52 -4.63 -7.26
CA LEU A 151 22.31 -5.43 -6.05
C LEU A 151 22.47 -6.90 -6.38
N THR A 152 23.09 -7.65 -5.49
CA THR A 152 23.17 -9.11 -5.57
C THR A 152 22.19 -9.73 -4.58
N VAL A 153 21.34 -10.63 -5.04
CA VAL A 153 20.43 -11.39 -4.17
C VAL A 153 21.23 -12.45 -3.42
N THR A 154 21.24 -12.37 -2.09
CA THR A 154 22.01 -13.29 -1.25
C THR A 154 21.13 -14.28 -0.49
N HIS A 155 19.88 -13.93 -0.22
CA HIS A 155 18.95 -14.79 0.51
C HIS A 155 17.52 -14.50 0.13
N ILE A 156 16.68 -15.53 0.06
CA ILE A 156 15.25 -15.46 -0.19
C ILE A 156 14.53 -16.30 0.87
N GLU A 157 13.57 -15.71 1.55
CA GLU A 157 12.71 -16.42 2.49
C GLU A 157 11.26 -15.95 2.38
N TYR A 158 10.32 -16.85 2.72
CA TYR A 158 8.90 -16.54 2.78
C TYR A 158 8.42 -16.67 4.22
N PRO A 159 7.99 -15.56 4.87
CA PRO A 159 7.43 -15.62 6.22
C PRO A 159 6.16 -16.48 6.23
N ARG A 160 5.97 -17.29 7.27
CA ARG A 160 4.78 -18.09 7.51
C ARG A 160 3.71 -17.31 8.25
#